data_60e1c13e719ee104dc7e5cc88c8d5922
#
_entry.id   60e1c13e719ee104dc7e5cc88c8d5922
#
_cell.length_a   1.000
_cell.length_b   1.000
_cell.length_c   1.000
_cell.angle_alpha   90.00
_cell.angle_beta   90.00
_cell.angle_gamma   90.00
#
_symmetry.space_group_name_H-M   'P 1'
#
loop_
_entity.id
_entity.type
_entity.pdbx_description
1 polymer ?
#
loop_
_entity_poly.entity_id
_entity_poly.type
_entity_poly.pdbx_seq_one_letter_code
_entity_poly.pdbx_strand_id
1 'polypeptide(L)'
;VDTVTPVLEQISTLSAVECVQSPYPADPANPAGPRATFGTDCPAPADNSAFANLTPEELEQLQPAIESATSVRSPISADGAVAYATVSFPGDGTDVPTEELRTLVADVDAINSPELQVGAIGQILDLATTAPPSSEAIGILVAIIILLIAFGSVVAAGIPIAVSLFGLAVGQMLV
;
A
#
# COMPACT_ATOMS: atom_id res chain seq x y z
N VAL A 1 8.62 18.59 8.47
CA VAL A 1 7.24 18.70 8.99
C VAL A 1 6.45 19.69 8.16
N ASP A 2 6.97 20.92 8.02
CA ASP A 2 6.23 22.02 7.40
C ASP A 2 5.90 21.84 5.90
N THR A 3 6.68 21.02 5.19
CA THR A 3 6.46 20.73 3.76
C THR A 3 5.54 19.55 3.54
N VAL A 4 5.56 18.56 4.44
CA VAL A 4 4.83 17.30 4.28
C VAL A 4 3.39 17.40 4.77
N THR A 5 3.15 18.10 5.89
CA THR A 5 1.80 18.21 6.48
C THR A 5 0.74 18.75 5.51
N PRO A 6 0.99 19.85 4.75
CA PRO A 6 -0.01 20.37 3.82
C PRO A 6 -0.39 19.37 2.73
N VAL A 7 0.56 18.53 2.31
CA VAL A 7 0.30 17.51 1.29
C VAL A 7 -0.53 16.38 1.85
N LEU A 8 -0.26 15.93 3.08
CA LEU A 8 -1.08 14.92 3.74
C LEU A 8 -2.53 15.43 3.94
N GLU A 9 -2.70 16.72 4.26
CA GLU A 9 -4.02 17.35 4.31
C GLU A 9 -4.68 17.36 2.93
N GLN A 10 -3.97 17.73 1.87
CA GLN A 10 -4.49 17.72 0.50
C GLN A 10 -4.91 16.31 0.07
N ILE A 11 -4.08 15.31 0.32
CA ILE A 11 -4.38 13.91 0.03
C ILE A 11 -5.65 13.46 0.77
N SER A 12 -5.85 13.88 2.01
CA SER A 12 -7.04 13.53 2.79
C SER A 12 -8.34 14.14 2.25
N THR A 13 -8.28 15.15 1.36
CA THR A 13 -9.44 15.74 0.71
C THR A 13 -9.91 15.00 -0.53
N LEU A 14 -9.11 14.04 -1.03
CA LEU A 14 -9.51 13.20 -2.16
C LEU A 14 -10.68 12.30 -1.76
N SER A 15 -11.67 12.21 -2.63
CA SER A 15 -12.95 11.51 -2.33
C SER A 15 -12.77 10.01 -2.07
N ALA A 16 -11.70 9.43 -2.60
CA ALA A 16 -11.35 8.03 -2.41
C ALA A 16 -10.56 7.76 -1.12
N VAL A 17 -10.06 8.78 -0.44
CA VAL A 17 -9.24 8.63 0.76
C VAL A 17 -10.11 8.69 2.01
N GLU A 18 -10.07 7.63 2.80
CA GLU A 18 -10.78 7.55 4.06
C GLU A 18 -9.96 8.15 5.21
N CYS A 19 -8.68 7.80 5.27
CA CYS A 19 -7.77 8.30 6.30
C CYS A 19 -6.33 8.41 5.82
N VAL A 20 -5.66 9.46 6.27
CA VAL A 20 -4.22 9.64 6.15
C VAL A 20 -3.61 9.69 7.54
N GLN A 21 -2.73 8.75 7.86
CA GLN A 21 -2.00 8.73 9.11
C GLN A 21 -0.59 9.28 8.90
N SER A 22 -0.31 10.39 9.58
CA SER A 22 0.99 11.06 9.53
C SER A 22 2.08 10.26 10.27
N PRO A 23 3.35 10.34 9.84
CA PRO A 23 4.47 9.85 10.62
C PRO A 23 4.70 10.69 11.90
N TYR A 24 4.22 11.93 11.93
CA TYR A 24 4.45 12.87 13.04
C TYR A 24 3.32 12.81 14.08
N PRO A 25 3.62 13.10 15.36
CA PRO A 25 2.61 13.19 16.39
C PRO A 25 1.65 14.36 16.14
N ALA A 26 0.42 14.24 16.61
CA ALA A 26 -0.58 15.32 16.56
C ALA A 26 -0.17 16.53 17.40
N ASP A 27 0.51 16.28 18.53
CA ASP A 27 1.09 17.32 19.37
C ASP A 27 2.63 17.26 19.29
N PRO A 28 3.29 18.26 18.72
CA PRO A 28 4.76 18.32 18.65
C PRO A 28 5.44 18.32 20.02
N ALA A 29 4.75 18.76 21.06
CA ALA A 29 5.26 18.74 22.44
C ALA A 29 5.22 17.34 23.06
N ASN A 30 4.48 16.40 22.48
CA ASN A 30 4.37 15.01 22.91
C ASN A 30 4.78 14.04 21.81
N PRO A 31 6.08 13.81 21.58
CA PRO A 31 6.55 12.96 20.50
C PRO A 31 6.14 11.48 20.63
N ALA A 32 5.77 11.04 21.83
CA ALA A 32 5.24 9.70 22.10
C ALA A 32 3.71 9.64 22.03
N GLY A 33 3.06 10.76 21.74
CA GLY A 33 1.61 10.87 21.63
C GLY A 33 1.04 10.22 20.37
N PRO A 34 -0.29 10.27 20.22
CA PRO A 34 -0.97 9.77 19.04
C PRO A 34 -0.51 10.51 17.79
N ARG A 35 -0.45 9.79 16.66
CA ARG A 35 -0.09 10.38 15.37
C ARG A 35 -1.19 11.32 14.89
N ALA A 36 -0.79 12.35 14.15
CA ALA A 36 -1.75 13.19 13.45
C ALA A 36 -2.47 12.37 12.38
N THR A 37 -3.77 12.52 12.30
CA THR A 37 -4.63 11.85 11.32
C THR A 37 -5.46 12.89 10.60
N PHE A 38 -5.66 12.71 9.30
CA PHE A 38 -6.46 13.57 8.44
C PHE A 38 -7.48 12.69 7.71
N GLY A 39 -8.74 13.09 7.68
CA GLY A 39 -9.84 12.32 7.06
C GLY A 39 -11.01 12.16 8.00
N THR A 40 -12.08 11.53 7.51
CA THR A 40 -13.36 11.41 8.22
C THR A 40 -13.49 10.14 9.04
N ASP A 41 -12.89 9.06 8.62
CA ASP A 41 -13.02 7.71 9.22
C ASP A 41 -11.65 7.10 9.57
N CYS A 42 -10.83 7.90 10.26
CA CYS A 42 -9.56 7.39 10.74
C CYS A 42 -9.77 6.36 11.86
N PRO A 43 -9.09 5.20 11.79
CA PRO A 43 -9.12 4.25 12.89
C PRO A 43 -8.59 4.92 14.15
N ALA A 44 -9.29 4.69 15.26
CA ALA A 44 -8.83 5.18 16.56
C ALA A 44 -7.38 4.73 16.79
N PRO A 45 -6.54 5.58 17.41
CA PRO A 45 -5.20 5.17 17.82
C PRO A 45 -5.31 3.85 18.58
N ALA A 46 -4.38 2.93 18.33
CA ALA A 46 -4.40 1.62 18.97
C ALA A 46 -4.59 1.81 20.49
N ASP A 47 -5.70 1.30 20.96
CA ASP A 47 -6.07 1.42 22.37
C ASP A 47 -5.09 0.59 23.21
N ASN A 48 -4.28 1.27 24.00
CA ASN A 48 -3.34 0.65 24.93
C ASN A 48 -4.05 0.07 26.18
N SER A 49 -5.39 0.01 26.18
CA SER A 49 -6.17 -0.52 27.31
C SER A 49 -5.81 -1.98 27.65
N ALA A 50 -5.35 -2.74 26.69
CA ALA A 50 -4.84 -4.10 26.91
C ALA A 50 -3.66 -4.13 27.89
N PHE A 51 -2.88 -3.05 27.98
CA PHE A 51 -1.73 -2.91 28.88
C PHE A 51 -2.10 -2.24 30.20
N ALA A 52 -3.30 -1.62 30.30
CA ALA A 52 -3.73 -0.88 31.48
C ALA A 52 -3.99 -1.78 32.70
N ASN A 53 -4.18 -3.07 32.50
CA ASN A 53 -4.46 -4.05 33.54
C ASN A 53 -3.23 -4.91 33.94
N LEU A 54 -2.06 -4.65 33.33
CA LEU A 54 -0.83 -5.39 33.64
C LEU A 54 -0.18 -4.87 34.92
N THR A 55 0.34 -5.79 35.71
CA THR A 55 1.16 -5.45 36.85
C THR A 55 2.52 -4.88 36.42
N PRO A 56 3.21 -4.09 37.26
CA PRO A 56 4.53 -3.56 36.95
C PRO A 56 5.56 -4.65 36.58
N GLU A 57 5.47 -5.83 37.20
CA GLU A 57 6.34 -6.97 36.86
C GLU A 57 6.07 -7.58 35.50
N GLU A 58 4.80 -7.66 35.08
CA GLU A 58 4.41 -8.13 33.76
C GLU A 58 4.81 -7.11 32.67
N LEU A 59 4.69 -5.82 32.95
CA LEU A 59 5.16 -4.75 32.07
C LEU A 59 6.68 -4.82 31.86
N GLU A 60 7.47 -5.07 32.90
CA GLU A 60 8.93 -5.19 32.80
C GLU A 60 9.35 -6.40 31.96
N GLN A 61 8.64 -7.53 32.06
CA GLN A 61 8.89 -8.71 31.24
C GLN A 61 8.53 -8.49 29.76
N LEU A 62 7.54 -7.64 29.47
CA LEU A 62 7.10 -7.32 28.11
C LEU A 62 7.90 -6.17 27.48
N GLN A 63 8.65 -5.39 28.25
CA GLN A 63 9.43 -4.25 27.74
C GLN A 63 10.30 -4.59 26.53
N PRO A 64 11.12 -5.66 26.51
CA PRO A 64 11.94 -5.96 25.33
C PRO A 64 11.10 -6.30 24.10
N ALA A 65 9.94 -6.92 24.28
CA ALA A 65 9.02 -7.21 23.18
C ALA A 65 8.31 -5.93 22.67
N ILE A 66 7.94 -5.04 23.59
CA ILE A 66 7.33 -3.73 23.28
C ILE A 66 8.34 -2.85 22.55
N GLU A 67 9.59 -2.77 23.01
CA GLU A 67 10.64 -2.01 22.34
C GLU A 67 10.94 -2.55 20.95
N SER A 68 11.03 -3.87 20.80
CA SER A 68 11.19 -4.49 19.47
C SER A 68 10.01 -4.20 18.56
N ALA A 69 8.78 -4.32 19.04
CA ALA A 69 7.58 -4.05 18.27
C ALA A 69 7.45 -2.56 17.93
N THR A 70 7.85 -1.67 18.83
CA THR A 70 7.81 -0.22 18.61
C THR A 70 8.88 0.22 17.61
N SER A 71 10.08 -0.35 17.65
CA SER A 71 11.14 -0.05 16.69
C SER A 71 10.78 -0.50 15.27
N VAL A 72 10.10 -1.64 15.12
CA VAL A 72 9.61 -2.15 13.84
C VAL A 72 8.41 -1.35 13.32
N ARG A 73 7.62 -0.75 14.22
CA ARG A 73 6.41 0.01 13.88
C ARG A 73 6.61 1.53 13.88
N SER A 74 7.81 2.01 14.17
CA SER A 74 8.07 3.44 14.08
C SER A 74 7.93 3.89 12.62
N PRO A 75 7.04 4.83 12.30
CA PRO A 75 6.92 5.34 10.93
C PRO A 75 8.10 6.25 10.54
N ILE A 76 9.03 6.47 11.44
CA ILE A 76 10.25 7.25 11.22
C ILE A 76 11.43 6.34 11.53
N SER A 77 12.41 6.31 10.62
CA SER A 77 13.67 5.58 10.81
C SER A 77 14.46 6.10 12.01
N ALA A 78 15.32 5.26 12.58
CA ALA A 78 16.10 5.62 13.78
C ALA A 78 17.01 6.84 13.59
N ASP A 79 17.48 7.08 12.37
CA ASP A 79 18.29 8.23 11.98
C ASP A 79 17.44 9.46 11.58
N GLY A 80 16.11 9.33 11.55
CA GLY A 80 15.18 10.38 11.15
C GLY A 80 15.21 10.73 9.66
N ALA A 81 15.95 9.97 8.84
CA ALA A 81 16.15 10.27 7.43
C ALA A 81 14.98 9.80 6.55
N VAL A 82 14.26 8.78 6.98
CA VAL A 82 13.13 8.20 6.24
C VAL A 82 11.90 8.17 7.13
N ALA A 83 10.76 8.58 6.58
CA ALA A 83 9.47 8.46 7.24
C ALA A 83 8.41 7.98 6.23
N TYR A 84 7.37 7.29 6.71
CA TYR A 84 6.23 6.93 5.88
C TYR A 84 4.92 7.38 6.51
N ALA A 85 4.00 7.82 5.66
CA ALA A 85 2.60 8.05 6.00
C ALA A 85 1.76 6.90 5.42
N THR A 86 0.68 6.55 6.11
CA THR A 86 -0.25 5.52 5.63
C THR A 86 -1.51 6.18 5.12
N VAL A 87 -1.90 5.85 3.90
CA VAL A 87 -3.17 6.26 3.29
C VAL A 87 -4.08 5.06 3.24
N SER A 88 -5.27 5.19 3.85
CA SER A 88 -6.29 4.15 3.85
C SER A 88 -7.42 4.53 2.90
N PHE A 89 -7.90 3.53 2.17
CA PHE A 89 -9.02 3.63 1.24
C PHE A 89 -10.20 2.83 1.77
N PRO A 90 -11.44 3.17 1.40
CA PRO A 90 -12.63 2.42 1.79
C PRO A 90 -12.58 0.97 1.29
N GLY A 91 -13.05 0.05 2.11
CA GLY A 91 -13.14 -1.37 1.76
C GLY A 91 -11.78 -2.00 1.50
N ASP A 92 -11.65 -2.73 0.40
CA ASP A 92 -10.40 -3.34 -0.06
C ASP A 92 -9.61 -2.45 -1.05
N GLY A 93 -10.13 -1.26 -1.34
CA GLY A 93 -9.54 -0.27 -2.24
C GLY A 93 -9.69 -0.58 -3.73
N THR A 94 -10.32 -1.69 -4.10
CA THR A 94 -10.49 -2.08 -5.52
C THR A 94 -11.50 -1.20 -6.25
N ASP A 95 -12.41 -0.57 -5.52
CA ASP A 95 -13.44 0.33 -6.06
C ASP A 95 -12.94 1.77 -6.26
N VAL A 96 -11.68 2.06 -5.89
CA VAL A 96 -11.10 3.40 -6.03
C VAL A 96 -10.88 3.73 -7.50
N PRO A 97 -11.40 4.86 -8.00
CA PRO A 97 -11.18 5.27 -9.38
C PRO A 97 -9.69 5.44 -9.71
N THR A 98 -9.24 4.82 -10.80
CA THR A 98 -7.83 4.87 -11.22
C THR A 98 -7.32 6.32 -11.41
N GLU A 99 -8.18 7.25 -11.83
CA GLU A 99 -7.80 8.65 -11.99
C GLU A 99 -7.49 9.34 -10.67
N GLU A 100 -8.20 8.98 -9.58
CA GLU A 100 -7.90 9.51 -8.24
C GLU A 100 -6.55 9.00 -7.72
N LEU A 101 -6.27 7.72 -7.95
CA LEU A 101 -4.97 7.14 -7.61
C LEU A 101 -3.82 7.79 -8.40
N ARG A 102 -4.03 8.10 -9.68
CA ARG A 102 -3.04 8.83 -10.49
C ARG A 102 -2.85 10.26 -10.01
N THR A 103 -3.92 10.93 -9.60
CA THR A 103 -3.86 12.27 -9.01
C THR A 103 -3.05 12.24 -7.72
N LEU A 104 -3.29 11.27 -6.85
CA LEU A 104 -2.54 11.06 -5.63
C LEU A 104 -1.03 10.88 -5.92
N VAL A 105 -0.69 10.03 -6.87
CA VAL A 105 0.73 9.84 -7.26
C VAL A 105 1.33 11.14 -7.80
N ALA A 106 0.60 11.88 -8.64
CA ALA A 106 1.07 13.14 -9.20
C ALA A 106 1.27 14.22 -8.11
N ASP A 107 0.38 14.30 -7.13
CA ASP A 107 0.49 15.22 -5.99
C ASP A 107 1.71 14.87 -5.12
N VAL A 108 1.93 13.57 -4.88
CA VAL A 108 3.12 13.08 -4.17
C VAL A 108 4.40 13.40 -4.96
N ASP A 109 4.40 13.16 -6.26
CA ASP A 109 5.57 13.45 -7.11
C ASP A 109 5.88 14.95 -7.19
N ALA A 110 4.87 15.81 -7.11
CA ALA A 110 5.03 17.28 -7.16
C ALA A 110 5.81 17.87 -5.98
N ILE A 111 5.89 17.15 -4.85
CA ILE A 111 6.65 17.58 -3.68
C ILE A 111 8.15 17.24 -3.77
N ASN A 112 8.54 16.41 -4.73
CA ASN A 112 9.94 16.01 -4.86
C ASN A 112 10.85 17.22 -5.09
N SER A 113 11.91 17.26 -4.32
CA SER A 113 12.95 18.27 -4.40
C SER A 113 14.33 17.63 -4.20
N PRO A 114 15.43 18.31 -4.47
CA PRO A 114 16.78 17.80 -4.20
C PRO A 114 17.00 17.41 -2.72
N GLU A 115 16.26 18.02 -1.81
CA GLU A 115 16.39 17.85 -0.36
C GLU A 115 15.36 16.85 0.21
N LEU A 116 14.24 16.63 -0.50
CA LEU A 116 13.16 15.76 -0.06
C LEU A 116 12.73 14.88 -1.23
N GLN A 117 12.92 13.58 -1.09
CA GLN A 117 12.41 12.58 -2.04
C GLN A 117 11.21 11.87 -1.43
N VAL A 118 10.10 11.89 -2.15
CA VAL A 118 8.85 11.26 -1.74
C VAL A 118 8.39 10.34 -2.84
N GLY A 119 7.81 9.21 -2.46
CA GLY A 119 7.21 8.27 -3.39
C GLY A 119 6.00 7.60 -2.76
N ALA A 120 5.01 7.27 -3.56
CA ALA A 120 3.86 6.48 -3.15
C ALA A 120 4.06 5.02 -3.55
N ILE A 121 3.82 4.11 -2.63
CA ILE A 121 3.91 2.66 -2.83
C ILE A 121 2.64 1.99 -2.31
N GLY A 122 2.24 0.91 -2.93
CA GLY A 122 1.11 0.11 -2.47
C GLY A 122 0.50 -0.71 -3.59
N GLN A 123 -0.07 -1.85 -3.24
CA GLN A 123 -0.64 -2.78 -4.22
C GLN A 123 -1.72 -2.13 -5.10
N ILE A 124 -2.53 -1.25 -4.53
CA ILE A 124 -3.60 -0.53 -5.26
C ILE A 124 -2.98 0.43 -6.29
N LEU A 125 -1.92 1.13 -5.91
CA LEU A 125 -1.20 2.04 -6.81
C LEU A 125 -0.50 1.28 -7.93
N ASP A 126 0.11 0.14 -7.63
CA ASP A 126 0.74 -0.72 -8.64
C ASP A 126 -0.27 -1.19 -9.69
N LEU A 127 -1.47 -1.60 -9.26
CA LEU A 127 -2.55 -1.99 -10.18
C LEU A 127 -3.05 -0.83 -11.03
N ALA A 128 -3.10 0.38 -10.48
CA ALA A 128 -3.61 1.56 -11.17
C ALA A 128 -2.58 2.21 -12.11
N THR A 129 -1.30 2.14 -11.77
CA THR A 129 -0.22 2.83 -12.51
C THR A 129 0.51 1.91 -13.48
N THR A 130 0.48 0.60 -13.24
CA THR A 130 1.11 -0.37 -14.14
C THR A 130 0.22 -0.55 -15.37
N ALA A 131 0.60 0.07 -16.48
CA ALA A 131 0.03 -0.30 -17.77
C ALA A 131 0.33 -1.79 -18.01
N PRO A 132 -0.65 -2.59 -18.50
CA PRO A 132 -0.38 -3.99 -18.80
C PRO A 132 0.87 -4.05 -19.69
N PRO A 133 1.89 -4.79 -19.29
CA PRO A 133 3.16 -4.75 -20.03
C PRO A 133 2.91 -5.24 -21.45
N SER A 134 3.21 -4.38 -22.42
CA SER A 134 3.10 -4.74 -23.85
C SER A 134 3.89 -6.00 -24.20
N SER A 135 4.92 -6.31 -23.40
CA SER A 135 5.69 -7.54 -23.46
C SER A 135 4.85 -8.80 -23.17
N GLU A 136 3.83 -8.73 -22.33
CA GLU A 136 2.94 -9.85 -22.02
C GLU A 136 2.07 -10.19 -23.23
N ALA A 137 1.48 -9.19 -23.88
CA ALA A 137 0.72 -9.39 -25.12
C ALA A 137 1.60 -9.94 -26.25
N ILE A 138 2.82 -9.46 -26.38
CA ILE A 138 3.80 -9.97 -27.36
C ILE A 138 4.16 -11.43 -27.01
N GLY A 139 4.40 -11.75 -25.75
CA GLY A 139 4.70 -13.10 -25.29
C GLY A 139 3.57 -14.08 -25.62
N ILE A 140 2.32 -13.70 -25.36
CA ILE A 140 1.13 -14.50 -25.70
C ILE A 140 1.03 -14.71 -27.21
N LEU A 141 1.22 -13.66 -28.00
CA LEU A 141 1.17 -13.74 -29.46
C LEU A 141 2.22 -14.71 -30.00
N VAL A 142 3.46 -14.59 -29.55
CA VAL A 142 4.55 -15.49 -29.94
C VAL A 142 4.27 -16.93 -29.53
N ALA A 143 3.76 -17.16 -28.33
CA ALA A 143 3.38 -18.47 -27.85
C ALA A 143 2.28 -19.12 -28.73
N ILE A 144 1.27 -18.36 -29.12
CA ILE A 144 0.21 -18.82 -30.02
C ILE A 144 0.79 -19.23 -31.38
N ILE A 145 1.67 -18.41 -31.95
CA ILE A 145 2.32 -18.71 -33.26
C ILE A 145 3.12 -20.01 -33.15
N ILE A 146 3.93 -20.18 -32.10
CA ILE A 146 4.71 -21.39 -31.88
C ILE A 146 3.81 -22.62 -31.74
N LEU A 147 2.72 -22.52 -30.99
CA LEU A 147 1.75 -23.60 -30.83
C LEU A 147 1.08 -23.97 -32.15
N LEU A 148 0.72 -22.99 -32.97
CA LEU A 148 0.14 -23.24 -34.27
C LEU A 148 1.11 -23.97 -35.23
N ILE A 149 2.39 -23.57 -35.21
CA ILE A 149 3.43 -24.24 -36.02
C ILE A 149 3.67 -25.66 -35.50
N ALA A 150 3.77 -25.85 -34.19
CA ALA A 150 4.07 -27.13 -33.58
C ALA A 150 2.96 -28.17 -33.76
N PHE A 151 1.72 -27.76 -33.61
CA PHE A 151 0.56 -28.64 -33.69
C PHE A 151 -0.08 -28.68 -35.09
N GLY A 152 0.24 -27.73 -35.97
CA GLY A 152 -0.28 -27.66 -37.35
C GLY A 152 -1.81 -27.45 -37.49
N SER A 153 -2.49 -27.21 -36.37
CA SER A 153 -3.94 -27.05 -36.30
C SER A 153 -4.36 -26.11 -35.19
N VAL A 154 -5.26 -25.20 -35.48
CA VAL A 154 -5.83 -24.24 -34.48
C VAL A 154 -6.54 -24.98 -33.35
N VAL A 155 -7.25 -26.08 -33.67
CA VAL A 155 -7.96 -26.87 -32.64
C VAL A 155 -6.97 -27.56 -31.71
N ALA A 156 -5.92 -28.17 -32.26
CA ALA A 156 -4.90 -28.85 -31.45
C ALA A 156 -4.08 -27.86 -30.60
N ALA A 157 -3.76 -26.66 -31.12
CA ALA A 157 -3.11 -25.59 -30.37
C ALA A 157 -4.02 -24.97 -29.27
N GLY A 158 -5.32 -24.99 -29.48
CA GLY A 158 -6.32 -24.47 -28.54
C GLY A 158 -6.50 -25.32 -27.27
N ILE A 159 -6.23 -26.63 -27.34
CA ILE A 159 -6.42 -27.53 -26.18
C ILE A 159 -5.50 -27.17 -25.00
N PRO A 160 -4.19 -26.97 -25.16
CA PRO A 160 -3.31 -26.55 -24.05
C PRO A 160 -3.70 -25.20 -23.45
N ILE A 161 -4.14 -24.26 -24.30
CA ILE A 161 -4.60 -22.94 -23.87
C ILE A 161 -5.87 -23.07 -23.03
N ALA A 162 -6.84 -23.83 -23.48
CA ALA A 162 -8.09 -24.07 -22.75
C ALA A 162 -7.84 -24.74 -21.39
N VAL A 163 -6.95 -25.74 -21.33
CA VAL A 163 -6.60 -26.44 -20.09
C VAL A 163 -5.90 -25.48 -19.12
N SER A 164 -4.97 -24.65 -19.58
CA SER A 164 -4.28 -23.68 -18.72
C SER A 164 -5.20 -22.59 -18.18
N LEU A 165 -6.15 -22.09 -18.97
CA LEU A 165 -7.15 -21.13 -18.52
C LEU A 165 -8.11 -21.75 -17.51
N PHE A 166 -8.52 -23.00 -17.72
CA PHE A 166 -9.35 -23.73 -16.78
C PHE A 166 -8.62 -23.97 -15.45
N GLY A 167 -7.36 -24.38 -15.52
CA GLY A 167 -6.52 -24.55 -14.34
C GLY A 167 -6.32 -23.26 -13.54
N LEU A 168 -6.13 -22.14 -14.24
CA LEU A 168 -6.04 -20.82 -13.62
C LEU A 168 -7.36 -20.43 -12.93
N ALA A 169 -8.50 -20.62 -13.61
CA ALA A 169 -9.81 -20.32 -13.05
C ALA A 169 -10.11 -21.14 -11.77
N VAL A 170 -9.78 -22.43 -11.78
CA VAL A 170 -9.93 -23.29 -10.59
C VAL A 170 -8.97 -22.86 -9.49
N GLY A 171 -7.73 -22.51 -9.82
CA GLY A 171 -6.75 -22.04 -8.86
C GLY A 171 -7.19 -20.76 -8.14
N GLN A 172 -7.80 -19.81 -8.87
CA GLN A 172 -8.34 -18.57 -8.30
C GLN A 172 -9.54 -18.81 -7.36
N MET A 173 -10.29 -19.88 -7.55
CA MET A 173 -11.41 -20.21 -6.66
C MET A 173 -10.99 -20.90 -5.35
N LEU A 174 -9.76 -21.39 -5.29
CA LEU A 174 -9.22 -22.12 -4.12
C LEU A 174 -8.39 -21.22 -3.18
N VAL A 175 -8.11 -19.98 -3.56
CA VAL A 175 -7.38 -18.96 -2.80
C VAL A 175 -8.35 -17.96 -2.18
#